data_914f92e6789d9dabfbb6f2dd2d4aade7
#
_entry.id   914f92e6789d9dabfbb6f2dd2d4aade7
#
_cell.length_a   1.000
_cell.length_b   1.000
_cell.length_c   1.000
_cell.angle_alpha   90.00
_cell.angle_beta   90.00
_cell.angle_gamma   90.00
#
_symmetry.space_group_name_H-M   'P 1'
#
loop_
_entity.id
_entity.type
_entity.pdbx_description
1 polymer ?
#
loop_
_entity_poly.entity_id
_entity_poly.type
_entity_poly.pdbx_seq_one_letter_code
_entity_poly.pdbx_strand_id
1 'polypeptide(L)'
;MNLGIQIKNKFSNILKILFIFLIILFYNKIVFAKTILGILDKVSGKISKLIIEQDGESFFGSLKIIAHTCKKSAPEEPLENKAFLEIWDIKYDQEHKKVFSGWMFSSSPSISALEHAVYDVWITDCSDL
;
A
#
# COMPACT_ATOMS: atom_id res chain seq x y z
N MET A 1 27.73 29.82 -45.71
CA MET A 1 26.37 29.30 -45.89
C MET A 1 26.12 27.97 -45.17
N ASN A 2 27.04 27.03 -45.19
CA ASN A 2 26.80 25.72 -44.53
C ASN A 2 26.84 25.76 -43.00
N LEU A 3 27.48 26.76 -42.38
CA LEU A 3 27.59 26.87 -40.93
C LEU A 3 26.25 27.10 -40.22
N GLY A 4 25.36 27.91 -40.79
CA GLY A 4 24.03 28.18 -40.21
C GLY A 4 23.11 26.97 -40.21
N ILE A 5 23.19 26.12 -41.25
CA ILE A 5 22.42 24.87 -41.32
C ILE A 5 22.95 23.83 -40.31
N GLN A 6 24.26 23.74 -40.14
CA GLN A 6 24.89 22.83 -39.17
C GLN A 6 24.59 23.21 -37.74
N ILE A 7 24.63 24.50 -37.40
CA ILE A 7 24.27 24.99 -36.05
C ILE A 7 22.79 24.72 -35.76
N LYS A 8 21.90 24.93 -36.73
CA LYS A 8 20.46 24.68 -36.60
C LYS A 8 20.17 23.19 -36.36
N ASN A 9 20.83 22.30 -37.09
CA ASN A 9 20.69 20.85 -36.89
C ASN A 9 21.25 20.38 -35.54
N LYS A 10 22.38 20.94 -35.11
CA LYS A 10 22.98 20.63 -33.81
C LYS A 10 22.07 21.09 -32.69
N PHE A 11 21.49 22.27 -32.77
CA PHE A 11 20.54 22.81 -31.81
C PHE A 11 19.25 21.98 -31.74
N SER A 12 18.72 21.55 -32.87
CA SER A 12 17.54 20.65 -32.93
C SER A 12 17.81 19.32 -32.29
N ASN A 13 18.99 18.74 -32.47
CA ASN A 13 19.36 17.47 -31.84
C ASN A 13 19.55 17.60 -30.31
N ILE A 14 20.13 18.69 -29.85
CA ILE A 14 20.26 18.99 -28.41
C ILE A 14 18.86 19.13 -27.78
N LEU A 15 17.94 19.80 -28.45
CA LEU A 15 16.57 19.96 -27.98
C LEU A 15 15.84 18.61 -27.86
N LYS A 16 16.03 17.71 -28.81
CA LYS A 16 15.48 16.35 -28.80
C LYS A 16 16.07 15.53 -27.62
N ILE A 17 17.36 15.61 -27.40
CA ILE A 17 18.03 14.93 -26.28
C ILE A 17 17.53 15.46 -24.94
N LEU A 18 17.39 16.77 -24.79
CA LEU A 18 16.82 17.40 -23.61
C LEU A 18 15.37 16.96 -23.36
N PHE A 19 14.58 16.85 -24.41
CA PHE A 19 13.17 16.39 -24.33
C PHE A 19 13.09 14.92 -23.90
N ILE A 20 13.95 14.06 -24.46
CA ILE A 20 14.04 12.64 -24.07
C ILE A 20 14.49 12.51 -22.61
N PHE A 21 15.49 13.30 -22.20
CA PHE A 21 15.97 13.32 -20.81
C PHE A 21 14.89 13.79 -19.84
N LEU A 22 14.11 14.80 -20.24
CA LEU A 22 12.95 15.26 -19.47
C LEU A 22 11.89 14.17 -19.30
N ILE A 23 11.57 13.44 -20.38
CA ILE A 23 10.63 12.31 -20.32
C ILE A 23 11.13 11.21 -19.37
N ILE A 24 12.43 10.90 -19.39
CA ILE A 24 13.03 9.90 -18.51
C ILE A 24 12.95 10.33 -17.03
N LEU A 25 13.12 11.63 -16.74
CA LEU A 25 12.99 12.17 -15.38
C LEU A 25 11.55 12.08 -14.85
N PHE A 26 10.54 12.14 -15.72
CA PHE A 26 9.13 11.99 -15.35
C PHE A 26 8.67 10.53 -15.27
N TYR A 27 9.50 9.58 -15.70
CA TYR A 27 9.20 8.14 -15.61
C TYR A 27 9.48 7.58 -14.20
N ASN A 28 9.06 8.32 -13.17
CA ASN A 28 9.05 7.78 -11.81
C ASN A 28 7.88 6.80 -11.69
N LYS A 29 8.17 5.51 -11.67
CA LYS A 29 7.18 4.52 -11.27
C LYS A 29 6.80 4.81 -9.82
N ILE A 30 5.57 5.23 -9.60
CA ILE A 30 5.00 5.30 -8.26
C ILE A 30 4.82 3.84 -7.83
N VAL A 31 5.72 3.37 -7.00
CA VAL A 31 5.59 2.06 -6.35
C VAL A 31 4.63 2.24 -5.18
N PHE A 32 3.46 1.66 -5.27
CA PHE A 32 2.52 1.62 -4.16
C PHE A 32 2.84 0.45 -3.25
N ALA A 33 3.03 0.73 -1.97
CA ALA A 33 3.19 -0.30 -0.97
C ALA A 33 1.89 -1.10 -0.82
N LYS A 34 2.02 -2.43 -0.72
CA LYS A 34 0.89 -3.33 -0.45
C LYS A 34 0.89 -3.72 1.02
N THR A 35 -0.27 -3.67 1.63
CA THR A 35 -0.49 -4.15 2.99
C THR A 35 -0.95 -5.61 2.94
N ILE A 36 -0.24 -6.46 3.63
CA ILE A 36 -0.55 -7.89 3.72
C ILE A 36 -1.05 -8.19 5.13
N LEU A 37 -2.30 -8.62 5.22
CA LEU A 37 -2.99 -8.93 6.47
C LEU A 37 -3.22 -10.43 6.60
N GLY A 38 -3.14 -10.92 7.84
CA GLY A 38 -3.72 -12.19 8.24
C GLY A 38 -5.11 -11.97 8.83
N ILE A 39 -6.04 -12.83 8.50
CA ILE A 39 -7.40 -12.81 9.04
C ILE A 39 -7.75 -14.21 9.53
N LEU A 40 -8.12 -14.32 10.80
CA LEU A 40 -8.69 -15.54 11.36
C LEU A 40 -10.20 -15.41 11.41
N ASP A 41 -10.90 -16.33 10.77
CA ASP A 41 -12.31 -16.56 11.01
C ASP A 41 -12.46 -17.49 12.21
N LYS A 42 -12.96 -16.97 13.33
CA LYS A 42 -13.08 -17.72 14.58
C LYS A 42 -14.18 -18.78 14.54
N VAL A 43 -15.12 -18.66 13.64
CA VAL A 43 -16.21 -19.64 13.48
C VAL A 43 -15.70 -20.91 12.80
N SER A 44 -14.96 -20.74 11.70
CA SER A 44 -14.41 -21.86 10.94
C SER A 44 -12.99 -22.29 11.39
N GLY A 45 -12.29 -21.44 12.14
CA GLY A 45 -10.88 -21.61 12.48
C GLY A 45 -9.93 -21.41 11.31
N LYS A 46 -10.42 -20.87 10.18
CA LYS A 46 -9.62 -20.69 8.96
C LYS A 46 -8.85 -19.38 8.99
N ILE A 47 -7.57 -19.47 8.66
CA ILE A 47 -6.71 -18.30 8.43
C ILE A 47 -6.63 -18.01 6.95
N SER A 48 -6.85 -16.75 6.59
CA SER A 48 -6.78 -16.26 5.21
C SER A 48 -5.80 -15.10 5.12
N LYS A 49 -5.24 -14.90 3.93
CA LYS A 49 -4.36 -13.78 3.61
C LYS A 49 -5.12 -12.78 2.75
N LEU A 50 -5.05 -11.51 3.13
CA LEU A 50 -5.65 -10.40 2.38
C LEU A 50 -4.55 -9.42 1.97
N ILE A 51 -4.56 -9.01 0.70
CA ILE A 51 -3.61 -8.04 0.15
C ILE A 51 -4.39 -6.80 -0.27
N ILE A 52 -4.01 -5.64 0.24
CA ILE A 52 -4.63 -4.35 -0.05
C ILE A 52 -3.56 -3.40 -0.55
N GLU A 53 -3.82 -2.72 -1.66
CA GLU A 53 -2.94 -1.66 -2.16
C GLU A 53 -3.06 -0.41 -1.29
N GLN A 54 -2.04 0.44 -1.33
CA GLN A 54 -2.04 1.70 -0.58
C GLN A 54 -3.26 2.55 -0.96
N ASP A 55 -3.91 3.13 0.04
CA ASP A 55 -5.16 3.87 -0.06
C ASP A 55 -6.32 3.06 -0.68
N GLY A 56 -6.14 1.73 -0.77
CA GLY A 56 -7.16 0.80 -1.24
C GLY A 56 -8.05 0.28 -0.15
N GLU A 57 -9.11 -0.39 -0.57
CA GLU A 57 -10.04 -1.07 0.31
C GLU A 57 -10.27 -2.52 -0.13
N SER A 58 -10.61 -3.37 0.82
CA SER A 58 -10.98 -4.74 0.55
C SER A 58 -12.03 -5.20 1.56
N PHE A 59 -12.76 -6.23 1.17
CA PHE A 59 -13.84 -6.78 1.97
C PHE A 59 -13.51 -8.23 2.36
N PHE A 60 -13.80 -8.57 3.60
CA PHE A 60 -13.70 -9.93 4.11
C PHE A 60 -14.87 -10.21 5.06
N GLY A 61 -15.78 -11.08 4.65
CA GLY A 61 -17.02 -11.30 5.40
C GLY A 61 -17.78 -9.99 5.60
N SER A 62 -18.07 -9.64 6.84
CA SER A 62 -18.73 -8.37 7.20
C SER A 62 -17.77 -7.20 7.37
N LEU A 63 -16.47 -7.41 7.19
CA LEU A 63 -15.46 -6.36 7.37
C LEU A 63 -15.15 -5.66 6.06
N LYS A 64 -15.12 -4.33 6.10
CA LYS A 64 -14.50 -3.46 5.11
C LYS A 64 -13.21 -2.93 5.69
N ILE A 65 -12.09 -3.19 5.03
CA ILE A 65 -10.75 -2.83 5.49
C ILE A 65 -10.15 -1.83 4.52
N ILE A 66 -9.72 -0.68 5.02
CA ILE A 66 -9.03 0.36 4.26
C ILE A 66 -7.59 0.42 4.75
N ALA A 67 -6.63 0.29 3.85
CA ALA A 67 -5.21 0.41 4.14
C ALA A 67 -4.70 1.78 3.66
N HIS A 68 -4.45 2.70 4.58
CA HIS A 68 -3.97 4.03 4.25
C HIS A 68 -2.48 4.05 3.95
N THR A 69 -1.68 3.35 4.74
CA THR A 69 -0.24 3.25 4.52
C THR A 69 0.32 1.97 5.13
N CYS A 70 1.40 1.46 4.54
CA CYS A 70 2.17 0.34 5.06
C CYS A 70 3.65 0.64 4.93
N LYS A 71 4.40 0.50 6.02
CA LYS A 71 5.84 0.80 6.08
C LYS A 71 6.59 -0.37 6.70
N LYS A 72 7.66 -0.75 6.06
CA LYS A 72 8.64 -1.72 6.56
C LYS A 72 9.84 -0.98 7.13
N SER A 73 10.40 -1.49 8.23
CA SER A 73 11.64 -0.96 8.80
C SER A 73 12.80 -1.03 7.80
N ALA A 74 13.79 -0.15 7.97
CA ALA A 74 15.01 -0.17 7.19
C ALA A 74 15.79 -1.49 7.41
N PRO A 75 16.62 -1.96 6.42
CA PRO A 75 17.33 -3.22 6.51
C PRO A 75 18.27 -3.35 7.72
N GLU A 76 18.79 -2.23 8.22
CA GLU A 76 19.67 -2.14 9.39
C GLU A 76 18.95 -2.13 10.74
N GLU A 77 17.62 -1.98 10.73
CA GLU A 77 16.77 -1.96 11.91
C GLU A 77 16.14 -3.34 12.15
N PRO A 78 15.69 -3.65 13.38
CA PRO A 78 14.87 -4.83 13.63
C PRO A 78 13.64 -4.86 12.72
N LEU A 79 13.32 -6.03 12.18
CA LEU A 79 12.21 -6.17 11.25
C LEU A 79 10.89 -5.80 11.91
N GLU A 80 10.28 -4.74 11.42
CA GLU A 80 8.96 -4.27 11.81
C GLU A 80 8.17 -3.88 10.58
N ASN A 81 6.92 -4.33 10.50
CA ASN A 81 5.95 -3.84 9.53
C ASN A 81 4.85 -3.11 10.29
N LYS A 82 4.53 -1.90 9.87
CA LYS A 82 3.47 -1.09 10.46
C LYS A 82 2.54 -0.57 9.38
N ALA A 83 1.25 -0.68 9.64
CA ALA A 83 0.22 -0.16 8.75
C ALA A 83 -0.80 0.66 9.51
N PHE A 84 -1.25 1.75 8.89
CA PHE A 84 -2.41 2.50 9.37
C PHE A 84 -3.66 1.99 8.66
N LEU A 85 -4.55 1.41 9.44
CA LEU A 85 -5.76 0.76 8.94
C LEU A 85 -7.01 1.39 9.54
N GLU A 86 -8.07 1.33 8.77
CA GLU A 86 -9.42 1.64 9.20
C GLU A 86 -10.31 0.46 8.85
N ILE A 87 -11.03 -0.08 9.84
CA ILE A 87 -11.86 -1.26 9.67
C ILE A 87 -13.28 -0.96 10.12
N TRP A 88 -14.22 -1.28 9.24
CA TRP A 88 -15.65 -1.11 9.46
C TRP A 88 -16.34 -2.47 9.47
N ASP A 89 -17.28 -2.68 10.38
CA ASP A 89 -18.24 -3.77 10.33
C ASP A 89 -19.46 -3.31 9.56
N ILE A 90 -19.68 -3.89 8.38
CA ILE A 90 -20.77 -3.57 7.46
C ILE A 90 -21.75 -4.72 7.37
N LYS A 91 -22.50 -4.94 8.44
CA LYS A 91 -23.54 -5.97 8.45
C LYS A 91 -24.72 -5.57 7.56
N TYR A 92 -25.27 -6.56 6.87
CA TYR A 92 -26.49 -6.37 6.09
C TYR A 92 -27.61 -5.80 6.99
N ASP A 93 -28.32 -4.80 6.52
CA ASP A 93 -29.43 -4.13 7.22
C ASP A 93 -29.09 -3.42 8.55
N GLN A 94 -27.81 -3.20 8.87
CA GLN A 94 -27.40 -2.48 10.06
C GLN A 94 -26.56 -1.25 9.71
N GLU A 95 -26.47 -0.30 10.65
CA GLU A 95 -25.59 0.84 10.51
C GLU A 95 -24.12 0.38 10.48
N HIS A 96 -23.34 0.91 9.56
CA HIS A 96 -21.91 0.62 9.47
C HIS A 96 -21.20 1.14 10.71
N LYS A 97 -20.44 0.28 11.37
CA LYS A 97 -19.73 0.61 12.59
C LYS A 97 -18.21 0.54 12.38
N LYS A 98 -17.51 1.64 12.67
CA LYS A 98 -16.05 1.63 12.72
C LYS A 98 -15.60 0.82 13.94
N VAL A 99 -14.90 -0.27 13.72
CA VAL A 99 -14.43 -1.19 14.78
C VAL A 99 -12.93 -1.05 15.06
N PHE A 100 -12.19 -0.44 14.16
CA PHE A 100 -10.76 -0.16 14.34
C PHE A 100 -10.34 1.05 13.51
N SER A 101 -9.47 1.89 14.08
CA SER A 101 -8.76 2.95 13.36
C SER A 101 -7.44 3.23 14.06
N GLY A 102 -6.32 2.95 13.41
CA GLY A 102 -5.01 3.15 14.01
C GLY A 102 -3.90 2.35 13.35
N TRP A 103 -2.75 2.34 14.02
CA TRP A 103 -1.58 1.60 13.61
C TRP A 103 -1.61 0.16 14.12
N MET A 104 -1.30 -0.78 13.23
CA MET A 104 -0.97 -2.16 13.57
C MET A 104 0.52 -2.41 13.36
N PHE A 105 1.10 -3.26 14.22
CA PHE A 105 2.52 -3.62 14.20
C PHE A 105 2.68 -5.13 14.12
N SER A 106 3.49 -5.61 13.19
CA SER A 106 3.69 -7.05 12.96
C SER A 106 4.42 -7.75 14.11
N SER A 107 5.29 -7.03 14.84
CA SER A 107 6.02 -7.57 16.01
C SER A 107 5.15 -7.71 17.25
N SER A 108 3.99 -7.07 17.30
CA SER A 108 3.11 -7.03 18.48
C SER A 108 1.64 -7.22 18.11
N PRO A 109 1.28 -8.33 17.45
CA PRO A 109 -0.09 -8.56 16.99
C PRO A 109 -1.09 -8.66 18.14
N SER A 110 -0.68 -9.11 19.31
CA SER A 110 -1.54 -9.19 20.48
C SER A 110 -1.93 -7.85 21.10
N ILE A 111 -1.19 -6.78 20.79
CA ILE A 111 -1.44 -5.42 21.31
C ILE A 111 -2.15 -4.55 20.30
N SER A 112 -1.85 -4.73 19.01
CA SER A 112 -2.25 -3.83 17.94
C SER A 112 -3.13 -4.48 16.85
N ALA A 113 -3.66 -5.67 17.09
CA ALA A 113 -4.58 -6.33 16.17
C ALA A 113 -6.04 -5.96 16.45
N LEU A 114 -6.90 -6.13 15.45
CA LEU A 114 -8.34 -6.09 15.67
C LEU A 114 -8.79 -7.42 16.27
N GLU A 115 -9.46 -7.36 17.42
CA GLU A 115 -10.27 -8.44 17.96
C GLU A 115 -11.76 -8.13 17.77
N HIS A 116 -12.36 -8.80 16.81
CA HIS A 116 -13.80 -8.74 16.54
C HIS A 116 -14.48 -10.02 17.04
N ALA A 117 -15.79 -10.01 17.22
CA ALA A 117 -16.50 -11.21 17.70
C ALA A 117 -16.32 -12.44 16.80
N VAL A 118 -16.17 -12.22 15.48
CA VAL A 118 -16.03 -13.26 14.47
C VAL A 118 -14.65 -13.33 13.85
N TYR A 119 -13.94 -12.19 13.75
CA TYR A 119 -12.68 -12.11 13.05
C TYR A 119 -11.57 -11.51 13.91
N ASP A 120 -10.37 -12.06 13.79
CA ASP A 120 -9.14 -11.40 14.22
C ASP A 120 -8.37 -10.95 12.98
N VAL A 121 -7.87 -9.72 12.98
CA VAL A 121 -7.11 -9.13 11.86
C VAL A 121 -5.80 -8.57 12.38
N TRP A 122 -4.70 -8.93 11.74
CA TRP A 122 -3.36 -8.44 12.07
C TRP A 122 -2.53 -8.19 10.81
N ILE A 123 -1.53 -7.32 10.93
CA ILE A 123 -0.58 -7.11 9.85
C ILE A 123 0.49 -8.20 9.85
N THR A 124 0.83 -8.70 8.67
CA THR A 124 1.91 -9.68 8.48
C THR A 124 3.11 -9.10 7.73
N ASP A 125 2.90 -8.30 6.70
CA ASP A 125 3.98 -7.73 5.90
C ASP A 125 3.56 -6.47 5.15
N CYS A 126 4.54 -5.68 4.73
CA CYS A 126 4.42 -4.60 3.75
C CYS A 126 5.28 -4.95 2.54
N SER A 127 4.71 -4.91 1.35
CA SER A 127 5.42 -5.23 0.11
C SER A 127 5.45 -4.03 -0.83
N ASP A 128 6.62 -3.74 -1.39
CA ASP A 128 6.84 -2.65 -2.35
C ASP A 128 6.72 -3.10 -3.81
N LEU A 129 6.14 -4.26 -4.07
CA LEU A 129 6.00 -4.83 -5.41
C LEU A 129 4.87 -4.22 -6.21
#